data_cd50d60e31f5e45943887f3a065ad9d1
#
_entry.id   cd50d60e31f5e45943887f3a065ad9d1
#
_cell.length_a   1.000
_cell.length_b   1.000
_cell.length_c   1.000
_cell.angle_alpha   90.00
_cell.angle_beta   90.00
_cell.angle_gamma   90.00
#
_symmetry.space_group_name_H-M   'P 1'
#
loop_
_entity.id
_entity.type
_entity.pdbx_description
1 polymer ?
#
loop_
_entity_poly.entity_id
_entity_poly.type
_entity_poly.pdbx_seq_one_letter_code
_entity_poly.pdbx_strand_id
1 'polypeptide(L)'
;MTRNERLAATIDGSFVVFMIGMRINNILKINKWLPVATAMPRMIKELSAQPELGFLHAEAWFGRTTIMVQYWRSMDQLLAYAHDKEAQHLPAWRTFNKAVGTDGAVGIWHETYKAGPGTYENVYVNMPAFGLGGAGDLVAAKGDLRSAARRLGEGSVSSVPRP
;
A
#
# COMPACT_ATOMS: atom_id res chain seq x y z
N MET A 1 -0.14 1.29 20.10
CA MET A 1 -1.21 1.22 21.11
C MET A 1 -2.55 1.09 20.40
N THR A 2 -3.39 0.16 20.82
CA THR A 2 -4.78 0.01 20.34
C THR A 2 -5.62 1.14 20.93
N ARG A 3 -6.43 1.82 20.12
CA ARG A 3 -7.34 2.87 20.59
C ARG A 3 -8.76 2.32 20.62
N ASN A 4 -9.43 2.39 21.78
CA ASN A 4 -10.82 1.93 21.96
C ASN A 4 -11.82 2.96 21.40
N GLU A 5 -11.56 3.48 20.22
CA GLU A 5 -12.35 4.51 19.56
C GLU A 5 -12.60 4.09 18.11
N ARG A 6 -13.69 4.63 17.56
CA ARG A 6 -13.95 4.54 16.14
C ARG A 6 -13.27 5.70 15.43
N LEU A 7 -12.30 5.38 14.59
CA LEU A 7 -11.43 6.33 13.90
C LEU A 7 -11.59 6.21 12.39
N ALA A 8 -11.24 7.26 11.68
CA ALA A 8 -11.02 7.28 10.24
C ALA A 8 -9.64 7.87 9.98
N ALA A 9 -8.97 7.39 8.94
CA ALA A 9 -7.72 7.96 8.46
C ALA A 9 -8.00 8.98 7.36
N THR A 10 -7.28 10.09 7.41
CA THR A 10 -7.33 11.15 6.39
C THR A 10 -5.94 11.42 5.86
N ILE A 11 -5.85 11.70 4.56
CA ILE A 11 -4.64 12.19 3.89
C ILE A 11 -5.04 13.43 3.09
N ASP A 12 -4.29 14.51 3.25
CA ASP A 12 -4.52 15.72 2.48
C ASP A 12 -4.20 15.51 1.00
N GLY A 13 -5.15 15.90 0.14
CA GLY A 13 -5.02 15.79 -1.31
C GLY A 13 -5.06 14.35 -1.82
N SER A 14 -4.47 14.15 -2.99
CA SER A 14 -4.40 12.84 -3.63
C SER A 14 -3.21 12.03 -3.14
N PHE A 15 -3.33 10.72 -3.20
CA PHE A 15 -2.26 9.77 -2.89
C PHE A 15 -2.36 8.54 -3.80
N VAL A 16 -1.38 7.65 -3.69
CA VAL A 16 -1.34 6.42 -4.48
C VAL A 16 -1.27 5.22 -3.53
N VAL A 17 -2.08 4.22 -3.81
CA VAL A 17 -1.97 2.88 -3.23
C VAL A 17 -1.29 1.99 -4.24
N PHE A 18 -0.15 1.43 -3.89
CA PHE A 18 0.62 0.51 -4.71
C PHE A 18 0.67 -0.85 -4.02
N MET A 19 0.11 -1.85 -4.63
CA MET A 19 0.15 -3.22 -4.16
C MET A 19 1.14 -4.00 -5.00
N ILE A 20 2.04 -4.72 -4.34
CA ILE A 20 3.04 -5.54 -5.01
C ILE A 20 3.25 -6.83 -4.22
N GLY A 21 3.53 -7.90 -4.92
CA GLY A 21 3.83 -9.16 -4.28
C GLY A 21 4.43 -10.19 -5.22
N MET A 22 4.81 -11.31 -4.63
CA MET A 22 5.26 -12.47 -5.38
C MET A 22 4.41 -13.69 -5.03
N ARG A 23 4.37 -14.64 -5.93
CA ARG A 23 3.82 -15.97 -5.69
C ARG A 23 4.90 -17.02 -5.82
N ILE A 24 5.05 -17.84 -4.79
CA ILE A 24 5.97 -18.99 -4.81
C ILE A 24 5.24 -20.15 -5.49
N ASN A 25 5.52 -20.36 -6.79
CA ASN A 25 4.90 -21.46 -7.55
C ASN A 25 5.58 -22.80 -7.25
N ASN A 26 6.90 -22.79 -7.03
CA ASN A 26 7.67 -23.95 -6.63
C ASN A 26 8.48 -23.65 -5.38
N ILE A 27 8.04 -24.19 -4.22
CA ILE A 27 8.65 -23.94 -2.91
C ILE A 27 10.05 -24.56 -2.80
N LEU A 28 10.33 -25.63 -3.53
CA LEU A 28 11.63 -26.32 -3.50
C LEU A 28 12.73 -25.51 -4.20
N LYS A 29 12.38 -24.58 -5.07
CA LYS A 29 13.33 -23.68 -5.75
C LYS A 29 13.67 -22.47 -4.86
N ILE A 30 14.23 -22.72 -3.67
CA ILE A 30 14.53 -21.69 -2.66
C ILE A 30 15.46 -20.60 -3.24
N ASN A 31 16.43 -20.98 -4.04
CA ASN A 31 17.35 -20.07 -4.71
C ASN A 31 16.67 -19.08 -5.68
N LYS A 32 15.40 -19.34 -6.07
CA LYS A 32 14.63 -18.47 -6.94
C LYS A 32 13.80 -17.45 -6.16
N TRP A 33 13.09 -17.88 -5.12
CA TRP A 33 12.17 -16.99 -4.40
C TRP A 33 12.79 -16.26 -3.19
N LEU A 34 13.79 -16.87 -2.52
CA LEU A 34 14.39 -16.26 -1.33
C LEU A 34 15.08 -14.90 -1.59
N PRO A 35 15.84 -14.70 -2.70
CA PRO A 35 16.40 -13.38 -3.02
C PRO A 35 15.33 -12.30 -3.18
N VAL A 36 14.19 -12.64 -3.77
CA VAL A 36 13.05 -11.71 -3.94
C VAL A 36 12.43 -11.37 -2.58
N ALA A 37 12.18 -12.40 -1.74
CA ALA A 37 11.63 -12.21 -0.41
C ALA A 37 12.49 -11.31 0.47
N THR A 38 13.82 -11.42 0.38
CA THR A 38 14.76 -10.64 1.20
C THR A 38 15.04 -9.23 0.65
N ALA A 39 14.71 -8.95 -0.60
CA ALA A 39 14.89 -7.63 -1.20
C ALA A 39 13.89 -6.60 -0.65
N MET A 40 12.63 -6.98 -0.43
CA MET A 40 11.56 -6.07 -0.04
C MET A 40 11.80 -5.36 1.31
N PRO A 41 12.21 -6.02 2.40
CA PRO A 41 12.52 -5.33 3.65
C PRO A 41 13.62 -4.28 3.52
N ARG A 42 14.61 -4.51 2.65
CA ARG A 42 15.69 -3.54 2.41
C ARG A 42 15.18 -2.30 1.71
N MET A 43 14.34 -2.48 0.70
CA MET A 43 13.68 -1.37 -0.02
C MET A 43 12.82 -0.53 0.92
N ILE A 44 12.01 -1.16 1.77
CA ILE A 44 11.18 -0.43 2.74
C ILE A 44 12.03 0.34 3.75
N LYS A 45 13.14 -0.24 4.19
CA LYS A 45 14.08 0.46 5.08
C LYS A 45 14.67 1.71 4.41
N GLU A 46 15.08 1.61 3.15
CA GLU A 46 15.58 2.75 2.36
C GLU A 46 14.51 3.82 2.22
N LEU A 47 13.31 3.45 1.76
CA LEU A 47 12.19 4.37 1.58
C LEU A 47 11.78 5.08 2.89
N SER A 48 11.78 4.35 4.01
CA SER A 48 11.46 4.92 5.31
C SER A 48 12.53 5.88 5.84
N ALA A 49 13.75 5.79 5.32
CA ALA A 49 14.85 6.69 5.70
C ALA A 49 14.88 7.98 4.85
N GLN A 50 14.11 8.06 3.77
CA GLN A 50 14.12 9.14 2.79
C GLN A 50 12.70 9.64 2.51
N PRO A 51 12.10 10.45 3.39
CA PRO A 51 10.72 10.95 3.26
C PRO A 51 10.47 11.75 1.98
N GLU A 52 11.52 12.39 1.43
CA GLU A 52 11.48 13.15 0.18
C GLU A 52 11.11 12.29 -1.03
N LEU A 53 11.32 10.98 -0.98
CA LEU A 53 10.90 10.06 -2.02
C LEU A 53 9.37 9.91 -2.11
N GLY A 54 8.63 10.42 -1.11
CA GLY A 54 7.17 10.43 -1.10
C GLY A 54 6.53 9.11 -0.65
N PHE A 55 7.32 8.17 -0.13
CA PHE A 55 6.81 6.98 0.54
C PHE A 55 6.20 7.35 1.89
N LEU A 56 4.96 6.94 2.14
CA LEU A 56 4.23 7.28 3.36
C LEU A 56 4.21 6.12 4.36
N HIS A 57 3.86 4.93 3.90
CA HIS A 57 3.72 3.75 4.77
C HIS A 57 3.63 2.47 3.95
N ALA A 58 3.89 1.33 4.59
CA ALA A 58 3.59 0.02 4.02
C ALA A 58 3.21 -1.00 5.08
N GLU A 59 2.37 -1.94 4.66
CA GLU A 59 2.05 -3.17 5.37
C GLU A 59 2.39 -4.37 4.50
N ALA A 60 2.82 -5.46 5.12
CA ALA A 60 3.21 -6.67 4.41
C ALA A 60 2.63 -7.93 5.04
N TRP A 61 2.13 -8.82 4.19
CA TRP A 61 1.65 -10.15 4.58
C TRP A 61 2.43 -11.21 3.83
N PHE A 62 2.77 -12.26 4.55
CA PHE A 62 3.60 -13.34 4.04
C PHE A 62 2.79 -14.62 3.94
N GLY A 63 3.02 -15.35 2.85
CA GLY A 63 2.41 -16.63 2.57
C GLY A 63 2.93 -17.15 1.24
N ARG A 64 2.27 -18.17 0.66
CA ARG A 64 2.61 -18.66 -0.67
C ARG A 64 2.49 -17.57 -1.74
N THR A 65 1.52 -16.69 -1.60
CA THR A 65 1.44 -15.41 -2.30
C THR A 65 1.64 -14.32 -1.28
N THR A 66 2.68 -13.51 -1.45
CA THR A 66 2.92 -12.35 -0.59
C THR A 66 2.15 -11.15 -1.11
N ILE A 67 1.82 -10.24 -0.23
CA ILE A 67 1.27 -8.95 -0.57
C ILE A 67 1.94 -7.87 0.29
N MET A 68 2.33 -6.78 -0.34
CA MET A 68 2.71 -5.55 0.31
C MET A 68 1.84 -4.43 -0.23
N VAL A 69 1.18 -3.71 0.66
CA VAL A 69 0.38 -2.53 0.33
C VAL A 69 1.20 -1.32 0.75
N GLN A 70 1.53 -0.46 -0.20
CA GLN A 70 2.32 0.75 0.00
C GLN A 70 1.44 1.98 -0.26
N TYR A 71 1.69 3.03 0.49
CA TYR A 71 1.05 4.34 0.34
C TYR A 71 2.10 5.36 -0.09
N TRP A 72 1.80 6.12 -1.15
CA TRP A 72 2.71 7.08 -1.74
C TRP A 72 2.04 8.43 -1.90
N ARG A 73 2.81 9.50 -1.75
CA ARG A 73 2.31 10.87 -1.87
C ARG A 73 1.80 11.18 -3.28
N SER A 74 2.50 10.67 -4.32
CA SER A 74 2.11 10.90 -5.71
C SER A 74 2.54 9.76 -6.63
N MET A 75 1.91 9.70 -7.81
CA MET A 75 2.30 8.78 -8.87
C MET A 75 3.68 9.13 -9.43
N ASP A 76 4.01 10.41 -9.51
CA ASP A 76 5.30 10.86 -10.05
C ASP A 76 6.45 10.42 -9.15
N GLN A 77 6.29 10.50 -7.82
CA GLN A 77 7.29 10.02 -6.88
C GLN A 77 7.45 8.49 -6.92
N LEU A 78 6.34 7.75 -7.01
CA LEU A 78 6.39 6.29 -7.19
C LEU A 78 7.15 5.91 -8.47
N LEU A 79 6.84 6.60 -9.59
CA LEU A 79 7.50 6.36 -10.87
C LEU A 79 8.97 6.80 -10.86
N ALA A 80 9.27 7.94 -10.24
CA ALA A 80 10.65 8.41 -10.08
C ALA A 80 11.49 7.37 -9.34
N TYR A 81 11.00 6.88 -8.20
CA TYR A 81 11.67 5.79 -7.47
C TYR A 81 11.79 4.52 -8.31
N ALA A 82 10.73 4.11 -9.01
CA ALA A 82 10.75 2.91 -9.85
C ALA A 82 11.77 2.98 -11.01
N HIS A 83 12.11 4.17 -11.48
CA HIS A 83 13.08 4.39 -12.57
C HIS A 83 14.48 4.82 -12.07
N ASP A 84 14.65 5.07 -10.78
CA ASP A 84 15.94 5.47 -10.22
C ASP A 84 16.96 4.34 -10.31
N LYS A 85 18.07 4.59 -11.01
CA LYS A 85 19.11 3.61 -11.26
C LYS A 85 20.00 3.35 -10.04
N GLU A 86 20.03 4.28 -9.11
CA GLU A 86 20.83 4.19 -7.88
C GLU A 86 20.06 3.57 -6.72
N ALA A 87 18.73 3.51 -6.82
CA ALA A 87 17.88 2.95 -5.77
C ALA A 87 18.02 1.43 -5.61
N GLN A 88 17.90 0.95 -4.40
CA GLN A 88 18.09 -0.46 -4.00
C GLN A 88 17.15 -1.44 -4.73
N HIS A 89 16.03 -0.97 -5.26
CA HIS A 89 15.11 -1.84 -5.99
C HIS A 89 15.68 -2.32 -7.34
N LEU A 90 16.56 -1.55 -8.02
CA LEU A 90 17.11 -1.95 -9.33
C LEU A 90 18.04 -3.16 -9.26
N PRO A 91 19.01 -3.24 -8.33
CA PRO A 91 19.75 -4.48 -8.12
C PRO A 91 18.82 -5.65 -7.76
N ALA A 92 17.82 -5.40 -6.91
CA ALA A 92 16.82 -6.40 -6.56
C ALA A 92 16.00 -6.84 -7.78
N TRP A 93 15.55 -5.90 -8.61
CA TRP A 93 14.81 -6.16 -9.86
C TRP A 93 15.64 -6.91 -10.89
N ARG A 94 16.92 -6.54 -11.09
CA ARG A 94 17.85 -7.26 -11.97
C ARG A 94 18.12 -8.69 -11.46
N THR A 95 18.38 -8.82 -10.17
CA THR A 95 18.57 -10.13 -9.52
C THR A 95 17.30 -10.96 -9.63
N PHE A 96 16.14 -10.34 -9.43
CA PHE A 96 14.83 -10.96 -9.61
C PHE A 96 14.65 -11.46 -11.05
N ASN A 97 14.80 -10.61 -12.06
CA ASN A 97 14.64 -11.00 -13.46
C ASN A 97 15.59 -12.12 -13.87
N LYS A 98 16.83 -12.09 -13.35
CA LYS A 98 17.82 -13.15 -13.56
C LYS A 98 17.48 -14.44 -12.82
N ALA A 99 16.98 -14.34 -11.58
CA ALA A 99 16.66 -15.47 -10.73
C ALA A 99 15.33 -16.15 -11.11
N VAL A 100 14.30 -15.35 -11.45
CA VAL A 100 12.97 -15.85 -11.79
C VAL A 100 13.00 -16.55 -13.14
N GLY A 101 13.75 -16.00 -14.11
CA GLY A 101 13.84 -16.59 -15.45
C GLY A 101 12.46 -16.82 -16.07
N THR A 102 12.41 -17.74 -17.04
CA THR A 102 11.16 -18.11 -17.75
C THR A 102 10.56 -19.43 -17.26
N ASP A 103 11.07 -20.01 -16.16
CA ASP A 103 10.68 -21.34 -15.69
C ASP A 103 9.41 -21.36 -14.81
N GLY A 104 8.81 -20.19 -14.58
CA GLY A 104 7.56 -20.04 -13.82
C GLY A 104 7.64 -20.38 -12.33
N ALA A 105 8.83 -20.56 -11.76
CA ALA A 105 8.99 -20.93 -10.34
C ALA A 105 8.50 -19.85 -9.37
N VAL A 106 8.57 -18.58 -9.79
CA VAL A 106 8.08 -17.41 -9.05
C VAL A 106 7.25 -16.54 -9.98
N GLY A 107 6.08 -16.12 -9.54
CA GLY A 107 5.26 -15.08 -10.17
C GLY A 107 5.45 -13.74 -9.46
N ILE A 108 5.33 -12.64 -10.20
CA ILE A 108 5.24 -11.28 -9.65
C ILE A 108 3.95 -10.65 -10.12
N TRP A 109 3.37 -9.83 -9.28
CA TRP A 109 2.19 -9.05 -9.58
C TRP A 109 2.28 -7.68 -8.93
N HIS A 110 1.63 -6.70 -9.50
CA HIS A 110 1.42 -5.39 -8.89
C HIS A 110 0.13 -4.76 -9.41
N GLU A 111 -0.43 -3.88 -8.60
CA GLU A 111 -1.58 -3.05 -8.94
C GLU A 111 -1.36 -1.65 -8.37
N THR A 112 -1.85 -0.62 -9.08
CA THR A 112 -1.70 0.77 -8.67
C THR A 112 -3.03 1.49 -8.74
N TYR A 113 -3.42 2.12 -7.64
CA TYR A 113 -4.66 2.88 -7.54
C TYR A 113 -4.36 4.31 -7.14
N LYS A 114 -4.92 5.26 -7.89
CA LYS A 114 -4.94 6.67 -7.49
C LYS A 114 -6.15 6.90 -6.61
N ALA A 115 -5.95 7.50 -5.45
CA ALA A 115 -6.99 7.84 -4.50
C ALA A 115 -6.91 9.32 -4.10
N GLY A 116 -8.03 9.86 -3.65
CA GLY A 116 -8.12 11.24 -3.20
C GLY A 116 -9.48 11.51 -2.57
N PRO A 117 -9.77 12.76 -2.20
CA PRO A 117 -11.03 13.11 -1.55
C PRO A 117 -12.24 12.56 -2.33
N GLY A 118 -13.15 11.88 -1.64
CA GLY A 118 -14.35 11.29 -2.21
C GLY A 118 -14.16 9.95 -2.96
N THR A 119 -12.93 9.43 -3.10
CA THR A 119 -12.67 8.18 -3.83
C THR A 119 -12.19 7.03 -2.93
N TYR A 120 -12.08 7.28 -1.63
CA TYR A 120 -11.72 6.25 -0.65
C TYR A 120 -12.52 6.45 0.64
N GLU A 121 -12.69 5.37 1.37
CA GLU A 121 -13.23 5.40 2.72
C GLU A 121 -12.52 4.36 3.59
N ASN A 122 -12.53 4.58 4.87
CA ASN A 122 -11.95 3.67 5.83
C ASN A 122 -12.56 3.87 7.21
N VAL A 123 -12.45 2.85 8.06
CA VAL A 123 -12.82 2.93 9.47
C VAL A 123 -11.94 1.97 10.28
N TYR A 124 -11.54 2.42 11.45
CA TYR A 124 -10.75 1.65 12.41
C TYR A 124 -11.52 1.56 13.73
N VAL A 125 -11.65 0.36 14.25
CA VAL A 125 -12.25 0.10 15.57
C VAL A 125 -11.34 -0.85 16.31
N ASN A 126 -10.87 -0.44 17.48
CA ASN A 126 -9.94 -1.23 18.30
C ASN A 126 -8.67 -1.66 17.54
N MET A 127 -8.20 -0.81 16.63
CA MET A 127 -7.00 -1.04 15.83
C MET A 127 -5.87 -0.07 16.22
N PRO A 128 -4.62 -0.49 16.09
CA PRO A 128 -3.49 0.46 16.03
C PRO A 128 -3.56 1.28 14.73
N ALA A 129 -2.66 2.24 14.55
CA ALA A 129 -2.37 2.83 13.25
C ALA A 129 -1.94 1.71 12.29
N PHE A 130 -2.68 1.54 11.21
CA PHE A 130 -2.51 0.43 10.27
C PHE A 130 -2.96 0.85 8.87
N GLY A 131 -2.29 0.37 7.84
CA GLY A 131 -2.62 0.69 6.47
C GLY A 131 -2.64 2.21 6.22
N LEU A 132 -3.76 2.74 5.73
CA LEU A 132 -3.93 4.17 5.50
C LEU A 132 -3.79 4.98 6.80
N GLY A 133 -4.17 4.41 7.94
CA GLY A 133 -3.99 5.03 9.26
C GLY A 133 -2.54 5.11 9.72
N GLY A 134 -1.63 4.36 9.11
CA GLY A 134 -0.18 4.49 9.26
C GLY A 134 0.42 5.53 8.32
N ALA A 135 -0.25 5.79 7.18
CA ALA A 135 0.19 6.72 6.14
C ALA A 135 -0.32 8.15 6.35
N GLY A 136 -1.41 8.34 7.10
CA GLY A 136 -2.07 9.62 7.33
C GLY A 136 -2.44 9.85 8.79
N ASP A 137 -3.35 10.77 9.03
CA ASP A 137 -3.81 11.13 10.36
C ASP A 137 -5.04 10.32 10.77
N LEU A 138 -5.00 9.75 11.97
CA LEU A 138 -6.15 9.08 12.59
C LEU A 138 -6.98 10.07 13.40
N VAL A 139 -8.21 10.30 12.95
CA VAL A 139 -9.16 11.23 13.57
C VAL A 139 -10.45 10.51 14.01
N ALA A 140 -11.17 11.07 14.97
CA ALA A 140 -12.45 10.50 15.40
C ALA A 140 -13.46 10.44 14.26
N ALA A 141 -14.07 9.27 14.01
CA ALA A 141 -15.06 9.07 12.96
C ALA A 141 -16.43 9.66 13.36
N LYS A 142 -16.49 11.00 13.51
CA LYS A 142 -17.66 11.80 13.92
C LYS A 142 -18.06 12.77 12.80
N GLY A 143 -19.23 13.39 12.91
CA GLY A 143 -19.70 14.38 11.92
C GLY A 143 -19.74 13.80 10.51
N ASP A 144 -19.03 14.42 9.59
CA ASP A 144 -18.95 13.99 8.19
C ASP A 144 -18.14 12.71 7.99
N LEU A 145 -17.35 12.30 8.97
CA LEU A 145 -16.63 11.03 8.95
C LEU A 145 -17.42 9.87 9.58
N ARG A 146 -18.68 10.08 9.99
CA ARG A 146 -19.49 9.08 10.71
C ARG A 146 -19.88 7.87 9.87
N SER A 147 -20.24 8.07 8.61
CA SER A 147 -20.71 6.99 7.72
C SER A 147 -19.86 6.89 6.46
N ALA A 148 -19.84 5.71 5.81
CA ALA A 148 -19.14 5.50 4.55
C ALA A 148 -19.59 6.48 3.47
N ALA A 149 -20.91 6.67 3.30
CA ALA A 149 -21.47 7.60 2.32
C ALA A 149 -20.95 9.04 2.52
N ARG A 150 -20.91 9.51 3.78
CA ARG A 150 -20.38 10.86 4.06
C ARG A 150 -18.88 10.96 3.78
N ARG A 151 -18.10 9.94 4.13
CA ARG A 151 -16.65 9.91 3.84
C ARG A 151 -16.36 9.91 2.34
N LEU A 152 -17.26 9.33 1.53
CA LEU A 152 -17.22 9.35 0.07
C LEU A 152 -17.82 10.62 -0.55
N GLY A 153 -18.33 11.56 0.28
CA GLY A 153 -18.98 12.76 -0.23
C GLY A 153 -20.40 12.53 -0.78
N GLU A 154 -20.97 11.34 -0.61
CA GLU A 154 -22.31 10.97 -1.08
C GLU A 154 -23.43 11.34 -0.09
N GLY A 155 -23.07 11.97 1.01
CA GLY A 155 -23.94 12.24 2.16
C GLY A 155 -24.99 13.34 1.99
N SER A 156 -25.21 13.87 0.79
CA SER A 156 -26.23 14.89 0.51
C SER A 156 -27.29 14.47 -0.51
N VAL A 157 -27.45 13.17 -0.79
CA VAL A 157 -28.61 12.73 -1.56
C VAL A 157 -29.83 12.83 -0.65
N SER A 158 -30.58 13.93 -0.85
CA SER A 158 -31.90 14.19 -0.36
C SER A 158 -32.73 12.90 -0.39
N SER A 159 -33.39 12.62 0.73
CA SER A 159 -34.41 11.58 0.82
C SER A 159 -35.40 11.74 -0.34
N VAL A 160 -35.32 10.92 -1.35
CA VAL A 160 -36.42 10.72 -2.29
C VAL A 160 -37.54 10.08 -1.46
N PRO A 161 -38.73 10.70 -1.35
CA PRO A 161 -39.89 10.06 -0.71
C PRO A 161 -40.18 8.77 -1.46
N ARG A 162 -40.24 7.66 -0.76
CA ARG A 162 -40.77 6.42 -1.34
C ARG A 162 -42.26 6.63 -1.62
N PRO A 163 -42.74 6.19 -2.78
CA PRO A 163 -44.17 6.21 -3.11
C PRO A 163 -45.03 5.34 -2.18
#